data_53ae488eb6eb1b68e0fe53cf567729e6
#
_entry.id   53ae488eb6eb1b68e0fe53cf567729e6
#
_cell.length_a   1.000
_cell.length_b   1.000
_cell.length_c   1.000
_cell.angle_alpha   90.00
_cell.angle_beta   90.00
_cell.angle_gamma   90.00
#
_symmetry.space_group_name_H-M   'P 1'
#
loop_
_entity.id
_entity.type
_entity.pdbx_description
1 polymer ?
#
loop_
_entity_poly.entity_id
_entity_poly.type
_entity_poly.pdbx_seq_one_letter_code
_entity_poly.pdbx_strand_id
1 'polypeptide(L)'
;MITPFPALKKLTLTAALLISSLSANANETPTNATITPTWQQTLTQAKGETVYFNAWGGSQEINDYLLWANTQLQQRYGVTLKQVKVTDIAETTQRLLAEKTAGKNSGGSVDMVWINGENFRSMKRNGLLYGPFTHQLPNWKYVDKSLPIDKDFSEPTQGLEAPWGVGQLVFIYDPETLSNPPKSFKALLALAQQHPGKISYPKPPEFHGTSFLKAALLELTMDKQALYQPLQLPQDQALFNRVTAPLWHYLDQLHKVAWHQGKQFPAGTAETIQLLDDQQLLLAITFNPNAAAAAIANGNLTEKAKTYAFSAGALTNIHFLAIPWNANAKAGALVAINFLLSPEAQARKADTSLWGDPTILSPQAFTKLPAPYNQQNFKPYPSIAEPNPTWLAAIEQQWQQRYGN
;
A
#
# COMPACT_ATOMS: atom_id res chain seq x y z
N MET A 1 12.96 -84.37 42.70
CA MET A 1 14.09 -85.33 42.90
C MET A 1 15.26 -84.72 42.14
N ILE A 2 16.18 -84.11 42.91
CA ILE A 2 17.54 -84.57 43.08
C ILE A 2 18.39 -84.28 41.81
N THR A 3 19.06 -83.15 41.80
CA THR A 3 20.51 -82.83 41.93
C THR A 3 21.47 -83.49 40.91
N PRO A 4 22.73 -83.07 40.81
CA PRO A 4 23.37 -81.75 40.92
C PRO A 4 24.45 -81.51 39.81
N PHE A 5 25.12 -80.36 39.94
CA PHE A 5 26.37 -79.89 39.33
C PHE A 5 27.51 -80.92 39.17
N PRO A 6 28.50 -80.63 38.30
CA PRO A 6 29.61 -79.86 38.81
C PRO A 6 30.30 -78.85 37.86
N ALA A 7 31.00 -77.94 38.50
CA ALA A 7 31.91 -76.93 37.96
C ALA A 7 33.18 -77.56 37.35
N LEU A 8 33.85 -76.82 36.43
CA LEU A 8 35.30 -76.63 36.46
C LEU A 8 35.87 -75.62 35.45
N LYS A 9 36.63 -74.72 36.00
CA LYS A 9 37.90 -74.15 35.59
C LYS A 9 38.02 -73.09 34.52
N LYS A 10 38.55 -71.98 35.04
CA LYS A 10 39.13 -70.82 34.35
C LYS A 10 40.28 -71.24 33.44
N LEU A 11 40.32 -70.60 32.26
CA LEU A 11 41.55 -70.33 31.53
C LEU A 11 41.53 -68.95 30.96
N THR A 12 42.38 -68.10 31.46
CA THR A 12 42.67 -66.76 30.95
C THR A 12 43.46 -66.84 29.68
N LEU A 13 42.93 -66.19 28.59
CA LEU A 13 43.75 -65.94 27.42
C LEU A 13 43.52 -64.47 27.01
N THR A 14 44.65 -63.72 27.21
CA THR A 14 44.75 -62.34 26.81
C THR A 14 44.84 -62.24 25.27
N ALA A 15 43.83 -61.71 24.59
CA ALA A 15 43.93 -61.33 23.18
C ALA A 15 43.73 -59.86 23.03
N ALA A 16 44.79 -59.14 22.64
CA ALA A 16 44.74 -57.76 22.26
C ALA A 16 43.93 -57.59 20.98
N LEU A 17 42.76 -56.91 21.07
CA LEU A 17 42.00 -56.46 19.91
C LEU A 17 42.39 -55.02 19.56
N LEU A 18 43.03 -54.89 18.38
CA LEU A 18 43.16 -53.60 17.70
C LEU A 18 41.73 -53.19 17.22
N ILE A 19 41.16 -52.14 17.82
CA ILE A 19 39.97 -51.51 17.35
C ILE A 19 40.39 -50.48 16.30
N SER A 20 40.21 -50.82 15.02
CA SER A 20 40.23 -49.87 13.91
C SER A 20 38.91 -49.12 13.93
N SER A 21 38.98 -47.83 14.32
CA SER A 21 37.89 -46.89 14.24
C SER A 21 37.56 -46.58 12.76
N LEU A 22 36.53 -47.24 12.22
CA LEU A 22 35.88 -46.75 11.02
C LEU A 22 35.09 -45.50 11.39
N SER A 23 35.61 -44.36 11.00
CA SER A 23 34.84 -43.11 10.95
C SER A 23 33.73 -43.27 9.88
N ALA A 24 32.50 -43.47 10.31
CA ALA A 24 31.36 -43.31 9.46
C ALA A 24 31.22 -41.85 9.08
N ASN A 25 31.61 -41.49 7.86
CA ASN A 25 31.21 -40.26 7.23
C ASN A 25 29.69 -40.30 7.08
N ALA A 26 29.00 -39.62 7.98
CA ALA A 26 27.60 -39.26 7.73
C ALA A 26 27.58 -38.39 6.47
N ASN A 27 27.04 -38.91 5.40
CA ASN A 27 26.62 -38.15 4.24
C ASN A 27 25.59 -37.13 4.74
N GLU A 28 26.00 -35.90 5.03
CA GLU A 28 25.09 -34.77 5.10
C GLU A 28 24.51 -34.61 3.70
N THR A 29 23.24 -34.98 3.57
CA THR A 29 22.43 -34.61 2.42
C THR A 29 22.52 -33.08 2.29
N PRO A 30 22.96 -32.52 1.15
CA PRO A 30 22.99 -31.07 1.01
C PRO A 30 21.56 -30.58 1.11
N THR A 31 21.25 -29.90 2.20
CA THR A 31 20.07 -29.04 2.29
C THR A 31 20.17 -28.08 1.12
N ASN A 32 19.23 -28.18 0.19
CA ASN A 32 19.07 -27.22 -0.90
C ASN A 32 18.76 -25.85 -0.29
N ALA A 33 19.78 -25.17 0.22
CA ALA A 33 19.71 -23.76 0.52
C ALA A 33 19.50 -23.07 -0.83
N THR A 34 18.31 -22.54 -1.04
CA THR A 34 17.99 -21.75 -2.21
C THR A 34 18.95 -20.56 -2.24
N ILE A 35 19.98 -20.64 -3.07
CA ILE A 35 20.99 -19.57 -3.21
C ILE A 35 20.27 -18.37 -3.81
N THR A 36 20.08 -17.32 -3.02
CA THR A 36 19.55 -16.05 -3.52
C THR A 36 20.54 -15.47 -4.53
N PRO A 37 20.12 -15.21 -5.79
CA PRO A 37 21.00 -14.62 -6.79
C PRO A 37 21.62 -13.31 -6.29
N THR A 38 22.89 -13.09 -6.62
CA THR A 38 23.50 -11.77 -6.39
C THR A 38 22.78 -10.72 -7.26
N TRP A 39 22.84 -9.46 -6.85
CA TRP A 39 22.24 -8.37 -7.65
C TRP A 39 22.79 -8.33 -9.10
N GLN A 40 24.07 -8.62 -9.28
CA GLN A 40 24.69 -8.69 -10.62
C GLN A 40 24.10 -9.82 -11.48
N GLN A 41 23.80 -10.96 -10.89
CA GLN A 41 23.10 -12.06 -11.60
C GLN A 41 21.68 -11.65 -11.96
N THR A 42 20.97 -10.97 -11.07
CA THR A 42 19.62 -10.42 -11.34
C THR A 42 19.65 -9.44 -12.52
N LEU A 43 20.62 -8.52 -12.57
CA LEU A 43 20.79 -7.59 -13.70
C LEU A 43 21.06 -8.32 -15.03
N THR A 44 21.86 -9.38 -15.00
CA THR A 44 22.16 -10.18 -16.19
C THR A 44 20.94 -10.92 -16.70
N GLN A 45 20.16 -11.52 -15.80
CA GLN A 45 18.92 -12.24 -16.14
C GLN A 45 17.84 -11.31 -16.66
N ALA A 46 17.71 -10.12 -16.08
CA ALA A 46 16.69 -9.15 -16.44
C ALA A 46 16.85 -8.57 -17.85
N LYS A 47 18.07 -8.65 -18.41
CA LYS A 47 18.37 -8.02 -19.70
C LYS A 47 17.56 -8.65 -20.84
N GLY A 48 16.77 -7.84 -21.53
CA GLY A 48 15.87 -8.26 -22.62
C GLY A 48 14.47 -8.66 -22.13
N GLU A 49 14.22 -8.72 -20.82
CA GLU A 49 12.90 -9.04 -20.30
C GLU A 49 11.91 -7.87 -20.50
N THR A 50 10.64 -8.24 -20.73
CA THR A 50 9.49 -7.32 -20.69
C THR A 50 8.68 -7.59 -19.43
N VAL A 51 8.54 -6.56 -18.60
CA VAL A 51 7.78 -6.59 -17.34
C VAL A 51 6.38 -6.03 -17.59
N TYR A 52 5.36 -6.86 -17.53
CA TYR A 52 3.96 -6.44 -17.61
C TYR A 52 3.51 -5.95 -16.23
N PHE A 53 3.41 -4.63 -16.10
CA PHE A 53 3.09 -3.93 -14.87
C PHE A 53 1.61 -3.55 -14.83
N ASN A 54 0.81 -4.27 -14.07
CA ASN A 54 -0.59 -3.93 -13.84
C ASN A 54 -0.69 -2.80 -12.82
N ALA A 55 -1.09 -1.64 -13.30
CA ALA A 55 -1.18 -0.41 -12.52
C ALA A 55 -2.44 0.39 -12.89
N TRP A 56 -2.97 1.12 -11.93
CA TRP A 56 -4.08 2.03 -12.18
C TRP A 56 -3.72 3.03 -13.30
N GLY A 57 -4.61 3.19 -14.25
CA GLY A 57 -4.38 3.96 -15.48
C GLY A 57 -5.18 5.25 -15.60
N GLY A 58 -5.86 5.68 -14.52
CA GLY A 58 -6.82 6.78 -14.55
C GLY A 58 -6.22 8.19 -14.49
N SER A 59 -4.88 8.35 -14.46
CA SER A 59 -4.19 9.65 -14.50
C SER A 59 -3.16 9.68 -15.61
N GLN A 60 -3.16 10.76 -16.38
CA GLN A 60 -2.18 10.97 -17.46
C GLN A 60 -0.78 11.20 -16.90
N GLU A 61 -0.65 11.92 -15.80
CA GLU A 61 0.62 12.22 -15.12
C GLU A 61 1.32 10.93 -14.66
N ILE A 62 0.57 9.99 -14.11
CA ILE A 62 1.07 8.67 -13.72
C ILE A 62 1.52 7.88 -14.95
N ASN A 63 0.71 7.88 -16.00
CA ASN A 63 1.03 7.18 -17.24
C ASN A 63 2.31 7.75 -17.88
N ASP A 64 2.49 9.06 -17.88
CA ASP A 64 3.67 9.75 -18.42
C ASP A 64 4.92 9.46 -17.57
N TYR A 65 4.77 9.42 -16.24
CA TYR A 65 5.85 8.99 -15.35
C TYR A 65 6.29 7.54 -15.65
N LEU A 66 5.36 6.63 -15.83
CA LEU A 66 5.66 5.23 -16.12
C LEU A 66 6.29 5.05 -17.52
N LEU A 67 5.88 5.87 -18.50
CA LEU A 67 6.52 5.90 -19.83
C LEU A 67 7.96 6.39 -19.74
N TRP A 68 8.23 7.45 -18.97
CA TRP A 68 9.59 7.90 -18.67
C TRP A 68 10.40 6.81 -17.96
N ALA A 69 9.83 6.15 -16.95
CA ALA A 69 10.51 5.07 -16.23
C ALA A 69 10.88 3.90 -17.16
N ASN A 70 9.99 3.54 -18.10
CA ASN A 70 10.31 2.56 -19.14
C ASN A 70 11.51 2.97 -19.98
N THR A 71 11.56 4.24 -20.43
CA THR A 71 12.71 4.75 -21.22
C THR A 71 14.02 4.61 -20.45
N GLN A 72 14.03 4.96 -19.16
CA GLN A 72 15.23 4.82 -18.31
C GLN A 72 15.63 3.36 -18.10
N LEU A 73 14.66 2.47 -17.87
CA LEU A 73 14.90 1.05 -17.68
C LEU A 73 15.48 0.39 -18.95
N GLN A 74 14.94 0.74 -20.11
CA GLN A 74 15.47 0.23 -21.38
C GLN A 74 16.93 0.69 -21.62
N GLN A 75 17.19 1.98 -21.43
CA GLN A 75 18.52 2.56 -21.68
C GLN A 75 19.60 2.03 -20.73
N ARG A 76 19.27 1.87 -19.45
CA ARG A 76 20.24 1.54 -18.39
C ARG A 76 20.39 0.06 -18.14
N TYR A 77 19.30 -0.71 -18.30
CA TYR A 77 19.25 -2.12 -17.88
C TYR A 77 18.81 -3.08 -18.99
N GLY A 78 18.35 -2.57 -20.14
CA GLY A 78 17.79 -3.41 -21.21
C GLY A 78 16.47 -4.07 -20.81
N VAL A 79 15.74 -3.51 -19.83
CA VAL A 79 14.44 -3.99 -19.34
C VAL A 79 13.34 -3.12 -19.93
N THR A 80 12.30 -3.74 -20.48
CA THR A 80 11.09 -3.03 -20.94
C THR A 80 10.03 -3.08 -19.85
N LEU A 81 9.54 -1.90 -19.40
CA LEU A 81 8.40 -1.79 -18.49
C LEU A 81 7.14 -1.46 -19.30
N LYS A 82 6.21 -2.40 -19.36
CA LYS A 82 4.94 -2.23 -20.09
C LYS A 82 3.79 -2.10 -19.11
N GLN A 83 3.26 -0.88 -18.96
CA GLN A 83 2.06 -0.66 -18.16
C GLN A 83 0.86 -1.37 -18.78
N VAL A 84 0.16 -2.17 -17.98
CA VAL A 84 -1.17 -2.71 -18.25
C VAL A 84 -2.14 -1.91 -17.39
N LYS A 85 -2.87 -0.99 -18.03
CA LYS A 85 -3.80 -0.08 -17.35
C LYS A 85 -4.99 -0.87 -16.82
N VAL A 86 -5.26 -0.76 -15.54
CA VAL A 86 -6.44 -1.34 -14.89
C VAL A 86 -7.25 -0.23 -14.22
N THR A 87 -8.55 -0.43 -14.15
CA THR A 87 -9.45 0.46 -13.42
C THR A 87 -9.43 0.15 -11.92
N ASP A 88 -9.38 -1.16 -11.60
CA ASP A 88 -9.26 -1.66 -10.24
C ASP A 88 -8.28 -2.84 -10.22
N ILE A 89 -7.34 -2.84 -9.27
CA ILE A 89 -6.36 -3.92 -9.12
C ILE A 89 -7.00 -5.25 -8.65
N ALA A 90 -8.20 -5.21 -8.10
CA ALA A 90 -8.98 -6.41 -7.76
C ALA A 90 -9.20 -7.32 -8.97
N GLU A 91 -9.36 -6.77 -10.19
CA GLU A 91 -9.46 -7.54 -11.44
C GLU A 91 -8.19 -8.38 -11.68
N THR A 92 -7.01 -7.78 -11.41
CA THR A 92 -5.72 -8.48 -11.53
C THR A 92 -5.59 -9.57 -10.47
N THR A 93 -6.01 -9.30 -9.23
CA THR A 93 -6.01 -10.28 -8.14
C THR A 93 -6.88 -11.49 -8.48
N GLN A 94 -8.08 -11.27 -9.03
CA GLN A 94 -8.97 -12.35 -9.48
C GLN A 94 -8.35 -13.17 -10.61
N ARG A 95 -7.71 -12.52 -11.61
CA ARG A 95 -7.00 -13.19 -12.69
C ARG A 95 -5.88 -14.08 -12.16
N LEU A 96 -5.06 -13.58 -11.25
CA LEU A 96 -3.98 -14.36 -10.64
C LEU A 96 -4.52 -15.54 -9.83
N LEU A 97 -5.63 -15.38 -9.14
CA LEU A 97 -6.30 -16.48 -8.43
C LEU A 97 -6.81 -17.56 -9.41
N ALA A 98 -7.36 -17.16 -10.56
CA ALA A 98 -7.76 -18.09 -11.61
C ALA A 98 -6.55 -18.83 -12.20
N GLU A 99 -5.42 -18.14 -12.45
CA GLU A 99 -4.17 -18.79 -12.90
C GLU A 99 -3.66 -19.81 -11.88
N LYS A 100 -3.73 -19.49 -10.57
CA LYS A 100 -3.35 -20.41 -9.48
C LYS A 100 -4.24 -21.66 -9.47
N THR A 101 -5.54 -21.46 -9.58
CA THR A 101 -6.54 -22.53 -9.61
C THR A 101 -6.35 -23.44 -10.83
N ALA A 102 -5.96 -22.86 -11.97
CA ALA A 102 -5.63 -23.60 -13.19
C ALA A 102 -4.24 -24.28 -13.14
N GLY A 103 -3.50 -24.19 -12.03
CA GLY A 103 -2.17 -24.79 -11.89
C GLY A 103 -1.05 -24.09 -12.67
N LYS A 104 -1.25 -22.86 -13.13
CA LYS A 104 -0.27 -22.08 -13.90
C LYS A 104 0.80 -21.50 -12.98
N ASN A 105 1.77 -22.32 -12.58
CA ASN A 105 2.81 -21.95 -11.61
C ASN A 105 4.01 -21.19 -12.22
N SER A 106 4.07 -21.00 -13.54
CA SER A 106 5.09 -20.24 -14.26
C SER A 106 4.50 -19.61 -15.52
N GLY A 107 5.19 -18.65 -16.12
CA GLY A 107 4.73 -17.97 -17.32
C GLY A 107 3.42 -17.21 -17.10
N GLY A 108 3.25 -16.60 -15.94
CA GLY A 108 2.09 -15.79 -15.61
C GLY A 108 1.88 -14.61 -16.57
N SER A 109 0.67 -14.07 -16.58
CA SER A 109 0.31 -12.95 -17.43
C SER A 109 0.66 -11.59 -16.83
N VAL A 110 1.13 -11.57 -15.57
CA VAL A 110 1.43 -10.37 -14.79
C VAL A 110 2.80 -10.55 -14.15
N ASP A 111 3.68 -9.55 -14.30
CA ASP A 111 5.03 -9.59 -13.73
C ASP A 111 5.19 -8.66 -12.53
N MET A 112 4.44 -7.57 -12.49
CA MET A 112 4.45 -6.61 -11.41
C MET A 112 3.05 -6.01 -11.20
N VAL A 113 2.71 -5.68 -9.96
CA VAL A 113 1.43 -5.05 -9.61
C VAL A 113 1.66 -3.84 -8.71
N TRP A 114 0.89 -2.78 -8.93
CA TRP A 114 0.71 -1.70 -7.95
C TRP A 114 -0.44 -2.09 -7.05
N ILE A 115 -0.16 -2.26 -5.76
CA ILE A 115 -1.08 -2.92 -4.83
C ILE A 115 -1.11 -2.20 -3.48
N ASN A 116 -2.21 -2.35 -2.77
CA ASN A 116 -2.34 -2.03 -1.35
C ASN A 116 -3.57 -2.70 -0.72
N GLY A 117 -3.62 -2.71 0.60
CA GLY A 117 -4.76 -3.05 1.43
C GLY A 117 -5.33 -4.44 1.20
N GLU A 118 -6.62 -4.49 0.87
CA GLU A 118 -7.34 -5.76 0.73
C GLU A 118 -6.79 -6.64 -0.41
N ASN A 119 -6.30 -6.01 -1.49
CA ASN A 119 -5.70 -6.74 -2.59
C ASN A 119 -4.40 -7.44 -2.18
N PHE A 120 -3.52 -6.75 -1.42
CA PHE A 120 -2.33 -7.38 -0.86
C PHE A 120 -2.68 -8.53 0.08
N ARG A 121 -3.60 -8.30 1.02
CA ARG A 121 -4.08 -9.32 1.95
C ARG A 121 -4.62 -10.55 1.21
N SER A 122 -5.44 -10.33 0.18
CA SER A 122 -5.98 -11.40 -0.66
C SER A 122 -4.88 -12.18 -1.38
N MET A 123 -3.95 -11.49 -2.04
CA MET A 123 -2.83 -12.13 -2.73
C MET A 123 -1.93 -12.93 -1.77
N LYS A 124 -1.61 -12.35 -0.61
CA LYS A 124 -0.78 -13.02 0.41
C LYS A 124 -1.42 -14.30 0.94
N ARG A 125 -2.70 -14.25 1.33
CA ARG A 125 -3.44 -15.40 1.86
C ARG A 125 -3.59 -16.55 0.87
N ASN A 126 -3.68 -16.23 -0.41
CA ASN A 126 -3.78 -17.21 -1.47
C ASN A 126 -2.43 -17.64 -2.03
N GLY A 127 -1.30 -17.21 -1.46
CA GLY A 127 0.04 -17.56 -1.91
C GLY A 127 0.32 -17.10 -3.34
N LEU A 128 -0.15 -15.89 -3.71
CA LEU A 128 -0.03 -15.31 -5.05
C LEU A 128 1.17 -14.36 -5.18
N LEU A 129 2.05 -14.29 -4.17
CA LEU A 129 3.18 -13.36 -4.14
C LEU A 129 4.51 -14.10 -4.21
N TYR A 130 5.47 -13.49 -4.91
CA TYR A 130 6.88 -13.86 -4.90
C TYR A 130 7.61 -13.10 -3.80
N GLY A 131 8.53 -13.74 -3.12
CA GLY A 131 9.34 -13.09 -2.08
C GLY A 131 9.61 -14.01 -0.88
N PRO A 132 10.17 -13.44 0.21
CA PRO A 132 10.50 -12.02 0.42
C PRO A 132 11.63 -11.52 -0.50
N PHE A 133 11.52 -10.28 -1.01
CA PHE A 133 12.51 -9.76 -1.96
C PHE A 133 13.07 -8.38 -1.62
N THR A 134 12.44 -7.62 -0.72
CA THR A 134 12.80 -6.21 -0.50
C THR A 134 14.24 -6.00 -0.09
N HIS A 135 14.80 -6.90 0.72
CA HIS A 135 16.19 -6.83 1.18
C HIS A 135 17.23 -7.08 0.08
N GLN A 136 16.81 -7.63 -1.06
CA GLN A 136 17.68 -7.86 -2.21
C GLN A 136 17.87 -6.58 -3.05
N LEU A 137 17.02 -5.57 -2.85
CA LEU A 137 17.02 -4.34 -3.63
C LEU A 137 18.11 -3.37 -3.12
N PRO A 138 19.10 -2.97 -3.96
CA PRO A 138 20.15 -2.03 -3.54
C PRO A 138 19.63 -0.70 -3.01
N ASN A 139 18.50 -0.21 -3.55
CA ASN A 139 17.89 1.05 -3.14
C ASN A 139 17.02 0.94 -1.87
N TRP A 140 16.81 -0.27 -1.33
CA TRP A 140 16.12 -0.49 -0.05
C TRP A 140 16.74 0.29 1.12
N LYS A 141 18.02 0.57 1.05
CA LYS A 141 18.76 1.35 2.05
C LYS A 141 18.30 2.81 2.17
N TYR A 142 17.65 3.34 1.14
CA TYR A 142 17.16 4.73 1.12
C TYR A 142 15.75 4.89 1.66
N VAL A 143 15.00 3.78 1.80
CA VAL A 143 13.61 3.79 2.28
C VAL A 143 13.55 4.31 3.71
N ASP A 144 12.67 5.27 3.97
CA ASP A 144 12.44 5.83 5.30
C ASP A 144 11.72 4.82 6.20
N LYS A 145 12.46 4.32 7.19
CA LYS A 145 11.97 3.32 8.16
C LYS A 145 11.05 3.92 9.24
N SER A 146 10.90 5.23 9.29
CA SER A 146 9.94 5.89 10.19
C SER A 146 8.50 5.85 9.64
N LEU A 147 8.34 5.58 8.33
CA LEU A 147 7.03 5.39 7.71
C LEU A 147 6.46 3.99 8.03
N PRO A 148 5.14 3.81 8.01
CA PRO A 148 4.50 2.53 8.34
C PRO A 148 4.62 1.50 7.20
N ILE A 149 5.87 1.19 6.78
CA ILE A 149 6.18 0.32 5.64
C ILE A 149 6.20 -1.18 5.98
N ASP A 150 6.09 -1.54 7.24
CA ASP A 150 6.06 -2.91 7.74
C ASP A 150 4.68 -3.56 7.68
N LYS A 151 3.65 -2.76 7.41
CA LYS A 151 2.26 -3.18 7.25
C LYS A 151 1.62 -2.49 6.07
N ASP A 152 0.83 -3.26 5.32
CA ASP A 152 -0.12 -2.73 4.37
C ASP A 152 -1.53 -2.79 4.98
N PHE A 153 -2.11 -1.64 5.27
CA PHE A 153 -3.23 -1.42 6.18
C PHE A 153 -2.92 -2.06 7.55
N SER A 154 -3.39 -3.24 7.86
CA SER A 154 -3.03 -3.97 9.09
C SER A 154 -2.29 -5.28 8.82
N GLU A 155 -2.08 -5.64 7.55
CA GLU A 155 -1.42 -6.89 7.16
C GLU A 155 0.10 -6.72 7.11
N PRO A 156 0.91 -7.53 7.83
CA PRO A 156 2.36 -7.45 7.78
C PRO A 156 2.89 -7.70 6.36
N THR A 157 3.75 -6.81 5.84
CA THR A 157 4.31 -6.92 4.48
C THR A 157 5.29 -8.06 4.32
N GLN A 158 6.07 -8.36 5.35
CA GLN A 158 7.04 -9.46 5.39
C GLN A 158 8.02 -9.48 4.20
N GLY A 159 8.26 -8.32 3.59
CA GLY A 159 9.14 -8.20 2.42
C GLY A 159 8.58 -8.73 1.11
N LEU A 160 7.28 -9.02 1.05
CA LEU A 160 6.58 -9.50 -0.15
C LEU A 160 6.16 -8.39 -1.10
N GLU A 161 6.28 -7.15 -0.67
CA GLU A 161 6.01 -5.95 -1.43
C GLU A 161 6.98 -4.83 -1.03
N ALA A 162 7.30 -3.95 -1.95
CA ALA A 162 8.17 -2.80 -1.75
C ALA A 162 7.36 -1.51 -1.71
N PRO A 163 7.53 -0.65 -0.68
CA PRO A 163 6.82 0.62 -0.61
C PRO A 163 7.26 1.53 -1.76
N TRP A 164 6.32 2.24 -2.36
CA TRP A 164 6.56 3.09 -3.52
C TRP A 164 6.20 4.55 -3.33
N GLY A 165 5.14 4.84 -2.58
CA GLY A 165 4.71 6.19 -2.29
C GLY A 165 3.85 6.26 -1.03
N VAL A 166 3.60 7.49 -0.57
CA VAL A 166 2.83 7.79 0.65
C VAL A 166 1.57 8.53 0.28
N GLY A 167 0.43 7.96 0.64
CA GLY A 167 -0.85 8.64 0.58
C GLY A 167 -1.32 9.09 1.95
N GLN A 168 -1.88 10.30 2.04
CA GLN A 168 -2.50 10.84 3.25
C GLN A 168 -3.80 11.55 2.93
N LEU A 169 -4.86 11.23 3.65
CA LEU A 169 -6.14 11.91 3.50
C LEU A 169 -6.02 13.33 4.01
N VAL A 170 -6.12 14.28 3.10
CA VAL A 170 -6.01 15.71 3.37
C VAL A 170 -7.14 16.48 2.70
N PHE A 171 -7.29 17.73 3.11
CA PHE A 171 -8.26 18.66 2.53
C PHE A 171 -7.55 19.80 1.83
N ILE A 172 -8.17 20.32 0.78
CA ILE A 172 -7.74 21.53 0.07
C ILE A 172 -8.78 22.61 0.31
N TYR A 173 -8.34 23.84 0.53
CA TYR A 173 -9.19 25.02 0.72
C TYR A 173 -8.57 26.26 0.09
N ASP A 174 -9.39 27.25 -0.22
CA ASP A 174 -8.94 28.59 -0.60
C ASP A 174 -9.05 29.52 0.61
N PRO A 175 -7.92 30.12 1.08
CA PRO A 175 -7.93 31.07 2.20
C PRO A 175 -8.77 32.34 1.97
N GLU A 176 -9.07 32.71 0.73
CA GLU A 176 -9.91 33.87 0.42
C GLU A 176 -11.40 33.58 0.67
N THR A 177 -11.82 32.32 0.47
CA THR A 177 -13.22 31.91 0.72
C THR A 177 -13.40 31.32 2.12
N LEU A 178 -12.34 30.72 2.70
CA LEU A 178 -12.37 30.08 4.01
C LEU A 178 -11.09 30.40 4.80
N SER A 179 -11.11 31.48 5.60
CA SER A 179 -9.94 31.93 6.38
C SER A 179 -9.51 30.95 7.48
N ASN A 180 -10.45 30.19 8.06
CA ASN A 180 -10.22 29.27 9.17
C ASN A 180 -10.78 27.88 8.85
N PRO A 181 -10.02 27.01 8.19
CA PRO A 181 -10.49 25.66 7.84
C PRO A 181 -10.70 24.79 9.08
N PRO A 182 -11.70 23.91 9.09
CA PRO A 182 -12.01 23.03 10.23
C PRO A 182 -10.87 22.05 10.49
N LYS A 183 -10.58 21.78 11.76
CA LYS A 183 -9.46 20.91 12.15
C LYS A 183 -9.90 19.60 12.81
N SER A 184 -11.17 19.24 12.65
CA SER A 184 -11.77 18.00 13.14
C SER A 184 -13.08 17.73 12.42
N PHE A 185 -13.59 16.50 12.47
CA PHE A 185 -14.91 16.18 11.90
C PHE A 185 -16.04 16.92 12.62
N LYS A 186 -15.91 17.13 13.93
CA LYS A 186 -16.86 17.98 14.68
C LYS A 186 -16.88 19.42 14.16
N ALA A 187 -15.71 20.01 13.90
CA ALA A 187 -15.60 21.36 13.36
C ALA A 187 -16.09 21.41 11.89
N LEU A 188 -15.86 20.35 11.12
CA LEU A 188 -16.38 20.22 9.74
C LEU A 188 -17.91 20.23 9.72
N LEU A 189 -18.56 19.51 10.62
CA LEU A 189 -20.03 19.56 10.74
C LEU A 189 -20.52 20.97 11.10
N ALA A 190 -19.86 21.64 12.03
CA ALA A 190 -20.22 23.02 12.38
C ALA A 190 -20.06 23.97 11.18
N LEU A 191 -18.99 23.83 10.40
CA LEU A 191 -18.80 24.58 9.15
C LEU A 191 -19.92 24.28 8.14
N ALA A 192 -20.29 23.01 7.95
CA ALA A 192 -21.37 22.62 7.04
C ALA A 192 -22.73 23.23 7.47
N GLN A 193 -22.99 23.31 8.76
CA GLN A 193 -24.20 23.95 9.30
C GLN A 193 -24.20 25.46 9.10
N GLN A 194 -23.05 26.13 9.16
CA GLN A 194 -22.88 27.56 8.87
C GLN A 194 -22.97 27.88 7.37
N HIS A 195 -22.55 26.96 6.53
CA HIS A 195 -22.51 27.08 5.08
C HIS A 195 -23.21 25.90 4.39
N PRO A 196 -24.55 25.81 4.48
CA PRO A 196 -25.32 24.72 3.89
C PRO A 196 -25.05 24.59 2.38
N GLY A 197 -24.89 23.37 1.91
CA GLY A 197 -24.59 23.07 0.51
C GLY A 197 -23.11 23.20 0.10
N LYS A 198 -22.21 23.56 1.02
CA LYS A 198 -20.81 23.85 0.69
C LYS A 198 -19.81 22.76 1.10
N ILE A 199 -20.25 21.66 1.66
CA ILE A 199 -19.41 20.53 2.06
C ILE A 199 -19.94 19.25 1.41
N SER A 200 -19.04 18.45 0.85
CA SER A 200 -19.31 17.12 0.32
C SER A 200 -18.09 16.21 0.43
N TYR A 201 -18.27 14.95 0.07
CA TYR A 201 -17.23 13.93 -0.11
C TYR A 201 -17.65 12.95 -1.20
N PRO A 202 -16.75 12.22 -1.87
CA PRO A 202 -17.12 11.25 -2.89
C PRO A 202 -17.97 10.10 -2.36
N LYS A 203 -18.82 9.53 -3.20
CA LYS A 203 -19.74 8.45 -2.82
C LYS A 203 -18.96 7.11 -2.60
N PRO A 204 -19.03 6.46 -1.42
CA PRO A 204 -18.54 5.08 -1.27
C PRO A 204 -19.23 4.12 -2.26
N PRO A 205 -18.53 3.09 -2.78
CA PRO A 205 -17.20 2.61 -2.38
C PRO A 205 -16.01 3.33 -3.06
N GLU A 206 -16.19 4.52 -3.62
CA GLU A 206 -15.06 5.28 -4.16
C GLU A 206 -14.02 5.51 -3.04
N PHE A 207 -12.74 5.37 -3.39
CA PHE A 207 -11.62 5.32 -2.43
C PHE A 207 -11.57 6.51 -1.46
N HIS A 208 -11.76 7.75 -1.95
CA HIS A 208 -11.72 8.95 -1.11
C HIS A 208 -12.96 9.06 -0.21
N GLY A 209 -14.11 8.63 -0.74
CA GLY A 209 -15.35 8.57 0.02
C GLY A 209 -15.24 7.59 1.18
N THR A 210 -14.79 6.38 0.91
CA THR A 210 -14.54 5.38 1.95
C THR A 210 -13.46 5.83 2.94
N SER A 211 -12.41 6.51 2.47
CA SER A 211 -11.35 7.05 3.34
C SER A 211 -11.88 8.18 4.24
N PHE A 212 -12.80 9.00 3.75
CA PHE A 212 -13.52 9.99 4.56
C PHE A 212 -14.30 9.31 5.70
N LEU A 213 -15.04 8.21 5.40
CA LEU A 213 -15.78 7.47 6.43
C LEU A 213 -14.84 6.86 7.48
N LYS A 214 -13.73 6.25 7.06
CA LYS A 214 -12.73 5.68 7.96
C LYS A 214 -12.12 6.73 8.87
N ALA A 215 -11.70 7.87 8.32
CA ALA A 215 -11.14 8.96 9.09
C ALA A 215 -12.13 9.56 10.09
N ALA A 216 -13.40 9.75 9.68
CA ALA A 216 -14.47 10.20 10.55
C ALA A 216 -14.72 9.19 11.69
N LEU A 217 -14.80 7.90 11.37
CA LEU A 217 -14.99 6.87 12.38
C LEU A 217 -13.86 6.82 13.39
N LEU A 218 -12.60 6.89 12.93
CA LEU A 218 -11.41 6.90 13.80
C LEU A 218 -11.37 8.11 14.74
N GLU A 219 -11.90 9.26 14.32
CA GLU A 219 -12.00 10.43 15.19
C GLU A 219 -13.17 10.31 16.18
N LEU A 220 -14.34 9.90 15.71
CA LEU A 220 -15.60 9.99 16.43
C LEU A 220 -15.85 8.84 17.41
N THR A 221 -15.34 7.63 17.12
CA THR A 221 -15.55 6.48 18.02
C THR A 221 -14.69 6.57 19.27
N MET A 222 -15.26 6.13 20.40
CA MET A 222 -14.51 5.98 21.65
C MET A 222 -13.70 4.70 21.70
N ASP A 223 -14.07 3.69 20.92
CA ASP A 223 -13.44 2.35 20.90
C ASP A 223 -12.55 2.19 19.65
N LYS A 224 -11.52 3.03 19.57
CA LYS A 224 -10.58 3.03 18.43
C LYS A 224 -9.82 1.72 18.27
N GLN A 225 -9.52 1.04 19.39
CA GLN A 225 -8.76 -0.20 19.38
C GLN A 225 -9.50 -1.34 18.66
N ALA A 226 -10.81 -1.35 18.75
CA ALA A 226 -11.64 -2.33 18.04
C ALA A 226 -11.44 -2.25 16.52
N LEU A 227 -11.23 -1.06 15.98
CA LEU A 227 -11.05 -0.85 14.53
C LEU A 227 -9.78 -1.50 13.98
N TYR A 228 -8.79 -1.79 14.80
CA TYR A 228 -7.56 -2.46 14.42
C TYR A 228 -7.60 -3.98 14.56
N GLN A 229 -8.71 -4.52 15.09
CA GLN A 229 -8.95 -5.96 15.19
C GLN A 229 -9.82 -6.45 14.03
N PRO A 230 -9.67 -7.71 13.59
CA PRO A 230 -10.58 -8.28 12.61
C PRO A 230 -12.03 -8.25 13.07
N LEU A 231 -12.94 -7.87 12.20
CA LEU A 231 -14.38 -7.93 12.38
C LEU A 231 -14.93 -9.20 11.69
N GLN A 232 -15.76 -9.97 12.37
CA GLN A 232 -16.37 -11.20 11.85
C GLN A 232 -17.90 -11.09 11.93
N LEU A 233 -18.52 -10.64 10.84
CA LEU A 233 -19.98 -10.62 10.76
C LEU A 233 -20.52 -12.00 10.36
N PRO A 234 -21.69 -12.41 10.90
CA PRO A 234 -22.60 -11.65 11.79
C PRO A 234 -22.26 -11.73 13.30
N GLN A 235 -21.22 -12.49 13.73
CA GLN A 235 -20.89 -12.72 15.14
C GLN A 235 -20.64 -11.40 15.89
N ASP A 236 -19.94 -10.47 15.26
CA ASP A 236 -19.55 -9.17 15.85
C ASP A 236 -20.55 -8.04 15.56
N GLN A 237 -21.81 -8.37 15.21
CA GLN A 237 -22.80 -7.34 14.83
C GLN A 237 -23.03 -6.29 15.93
N ALA A 238 -23.08 -6.73 17.20
CA ALA A 238 -23.24 -5.81 18.33
C ALA A 238 -22.03 -4.86 18.49
N LEU A 239 -20.80 -5.37 18.28
CA LEU A 239 -19.56 -4.59 18.28
C LEU A 239 -19.59 -3.58 17.13
N PHE A 240 -19.89 -4.04 15.92
CA PHE A 240 -19.99 -3.18 14.74
C PHE A 240 -20.97 -2.02 14.97
N ASN A 241 -22.19 -2.33 15.42
CA ASN A 241 -23.21 -1.32 15.67
C ASN A 241 -22.75 -0.28 16.71
N ARG A 242 -22.15 -0.73 17.82
CA ARG A 242 -21.66 0.15 18.88
C ARG A 242 -20.53 1.07 18.40
N VAL A 243 -19.54 0.50 17.71
CA VAL A 243 -18.35 1.25 17.24
C VAL A 243 -18.71 2.23 16.16
N THR A 244 -19.62 1.89 15.24
CA THR A 244 -19.99 2.74 14.10
C THR A 244 -21.12 3.72 14.38
N ALA A 245 -21.87 3.57 15.48
CA ALA A 245 -22.99 4.47 15.81
C ALA A 245 -22.63 5.97 15.76
N PRO A 246 -21.48 6.44 16.29
CA PRO A 246 -21.10 7.86 16.19
C PRO A 246 -20.92 8.33 14.76
N LEU A 247 -20.40 7.49 13.85
CA LEU A 247 -20.27 7.81 12.43
C LEU A 247 -21.63 8.03 11.79
N TRP A 248 -22.57 7.11 12.01
CA TRP A 248 -23.91 7.23 11.41
C TRP A 248 -24.65 8.46 11.92
N HIS A 249 -24.57 8.72 13.22
CA HIS A 249 -25.15 9.93 13.81
C HIS A 249 -24.54 11.21 13.21
N TYR A 250 -23.23 11.24 12.98
CA TYR A 250 -22.54 12.34 12.33
C TYR A 250 -23.02 12.51 10.87
N LEU A 251 -23.10 11.45 10.08
CA LEU A 251 -23.52 11.49 8.69
C LEU A 251 -25.00 11.89 8.54
N ASP A 252 -25.87 11.42 9.43
CA ASP A 252 -27.29 11.82 9.47
C ASP A 252 -27.48 13.33 9.66
N GLN A 253 -26.54 13.99 10.37
CA GLN A 253 -26.53 15.44 10.51
C GLN A 253 -25.88 16.14 9.33
N LEU A 254 -24.73 15.62 8.89
CA LEU A 254 -23.96 16.22 7.78
C LEU A 254 -24.79 16.23 6.49
N HIS A 255 -25.45 15.14 6.12
CA HIS A 255 -26.19 15.02 4.87
C HIS A 255 -27.36 16.03 4.78
N LYS A 256 -27.97 16.42 5.91
CA LYS A 256 -29.06 17.43 5.90
C LYS A 256 -28.59 18.79 5.39
N VAL A 257 -27.31 19.09 5.56
CA VAL A 257 -26.70 20.39 5.21
C VAL A 257 -25.60 20.30 4.17
N ALA A 258 -25.28 19.08 3.71
CA ALA A 258 -24.27 18.84 2.69
C ALA A 258 -24.70 19.32 1.30
N TRP A 259 -23.78 19.36 0.36
CA TRP A 259 -24.03 19.63 -1.05
C TRP A 259 -25.16 18.72 -1.57
N HIS A 260 -26.11 19.30 -2.28
CA HIS A 260 -27.35 18.63 -2.69
C HIS A 260 -28.09 17.87 -1.57
N GLN A 261 -27.94 18.30 -0.33
CA GLN A 261 -28.55 17.66 0.86
C GLN A 261 -28.18 16.18 1.00
N GLY A 262 -26.95 15.82 0.60
CA GLY A 262 -26.45 14.44 0.67
C GLY A 262 -27.18 13.46 -0.26
N LYS A 263 -27.86 13.94 -1.31
CA LYS A 263 -28.53 13.11 -2.33
C LYS A 263 -27.65 12.90 -3.57
N GLN A 264 -26.69 13.78 -3.77
CA GLN A 264 -25.67 13.67 -4.81
C GLN A 264 -24.30 13.84 -4.18
N PHE A 265 -23.32 13.17 -4.77
CA PHE A 265 -21.96 13.14 -4.29
C PHE A 265 -21.01 13.29 -5.46
N PRO A 266 -19.85 13.95 -5.29
CA PRO A 266 -18.81 13.98 -6.31
C PRO A 266 -18.34 12.56 -6.68
N ALA A 267 -17.94 12.36 -7.93
CA ALA A 267 -17.46 11.08 -8.43
C ALA A 267 -16.06 10.71 -7.88
N GLY A 268 -15.27 11.72 -7.44
CA GLY A 268 -13.93 11.50 -6.91
C GLY A 268 -13.21 12.81 -6.63
N THR A 269 -11.90 12.71 -6.35
CA THR A 269 -11.04 13.86 -6.02
C THR A 269 -11.07 14.95 -7.09
N ALA A 270 -10.94 14.59 -8.37
CA ALA A 270 -10.89 15.57 -9.46
C ALA A 270 -12.13 16.46 -9.47
N GLU A 271 -13.32 15.89 -9.30
CA GLU A 271 -14.56 16.66 -9.24
C GLU A 271 -14.63 17.52 -7.95
N THR A 272 -14.13 17.03 -6.81
CA THR A 272 -14.10 17.87 -5.59
C THR A 272 -13.19 19.07 -5.76
N ILE A 273 -12.06 18.93 -6.46
CA ILE A 273 -11.12 20.02 -6.78
C ILE A 273 -11.80 21.04 -7.72
N GLN A 274 -12.47 20.56 -8.75
CA GLN A 274 -13.21 21.45 -9.67
C GLN A 274 -14.33 22.20 -8.95
N LEU A 275 -15.13 21.51 -8.11
CA LEU A 275 -16.18 22.15 -7.32
C LEU A 275 -15.64 23.16 -6.30
N LEU A 276 -14.42 22.99 -5.81
CA LEU A 276 -13.73 23.97 -4.99
C LEU A 276 -13.34 25.20 -5.81
N ASP A 277 -12.74 25.00 -6.99
CA ASP A 277 -12.35 26.10 -7.89
C ASP A 277 -13.59 26.91 -8.35
N ASP A 278 -14.67 26.24 -8.67
CA ASP A 278 -15.98 26.82 -9.01
C ASP A 278 -16.71 27.43 -7.79
N GLN A 279 -16.11 27.44 -6.61
CA GLN A 279 -16.66 27.92 -5.34
C GLN A 279 -18.00 27.25 -4.95
N GLN A 280 -18.30 26.09 -5.51
CA GLN A 280 -19.48 25.29 -5.13
C GLN A 280 -19.22 24.56 -3.80
N LEU A 281 -17.99 24.16 -3.53
CA LEU A 281 -17.56 23.62 -2.25
C LEU A 281 -16.53 24.55 -1.58
N LEU A 282 -16.43 24.50 -0.26
CA LEU A 282 -15.39 25.17 0.53
C LEU A 282 -14.16 24.30 0.73
N LEU A 283 -14.30 22.99 0.54
CA LEU A 283 -13.22 22.01 0.73
C LEU A 283 -13.26 20.98 -0.40
N ALA A 284 -12.09 20.67 -0.93
CA ALA A 284 -11.88 19.45 -1.68
C ALA A 284 -11.18 18.39 -0.82
N ILE A 285 -11.33 17.13 -1.19
CA ILE A 285 -10.72 15.99 -0.49
C ILE A 285 -9.77 15.24 -1.44
N THR A 286 -8.62 14.85 -0.94
CA THR A 286 -7.62 14.10 -1.70
C THR A 286 -6.82 13.19 -0.80
N PHE A 287 -6.18 12.18 -1.38
CA PHE A 287 -5.23 11.32 -0.67
C PHE A 287 -3.76 11.62 -1.04
N ASN A 288 -3.54 12.67 -1.86
CA ASN A 288 -2.21 13.18 -2.20
C ASN A 288 -1.98 14.54 -1.53
N PRO A 289 -1.08 14.66 -0.53
CA PRO A 289 -0.75 15.94 0.12
C PRO A 289 -0.27 17.03 -0.83
N ASN A 290 0.24 16.67 -2.01
CA ASN A 290 0.73 17.61 -3.02
C ASN A 290 -0.33 17.95 -4.09
N ALA A 291 -1.57 17.43 -3.99
CA ALA A 291 -2.58 17.61 -5.03
C ALA A 291 -2.95 19.08 -5.29
N ALA A 292 -2.97 19.93 -4.24
CA ALA A 292 -3.21 21.36 -4.44
C ALA A 292 -2.09 21.99 -5.28
N ALA A 293 -0.81 21.71 -4.96
CA ALA A 293 0.33 22.24 -5.70
C ALA A 293 0.32 21.77 -7.18
N ALA A 294 -0.03 20.50 -7.42
CA ALA A 294 -0.18 19.97 -8.78
C ALA A 294 -1.35 20.65 -9.53
N ALA A 295 -2.50 20.82 -8.88
CA ALA A 295 -3.65 21.48 -9.49
C ALA A 295 -3.38 22.96 -9.80
N ILE A 296 -2.65 23.67 -8.94
CA ILE A 296 -2.18 25.06 -9.20
C ILE A 296 -1.24 25.07 -10.40
N ALA A 297 -0.24 24.19 -10.45
CA ALA A 297 0.72 24.14 -11.55
C ALA A 297 0.04 23.86 -12.92
N ASN A 298 -1.08 23.13 -12.91
CA ASN A 298 -1.88 22.81 -14.09
C ASN A 298 -3.00 23.83 -14.38
N GLY A 299 -3.11 24.90 -13.58
CA GLY A 299 -4.14 25.92 -13.76
C GLY A 299 -5.57 25.49 -13.37
N ASN A 300 -5.69 24.44 -12.56
CA ASN A 300 -6.96 23.88 -12.11
C ASN A 300 -7.39 24.37 -10.72
N LEU A 301 -6.57 25.19 -10.08
CA LEU A 301 -6.86 25.86 -8.79
C LEU A 301 -6.18 27.22 -8.72
N THR A 302 -6.76 28.11 -7.92
CA THR A 302 -6.14 29.40 -7.58
C THR A 302 -4.78 29.20 -6.91
N GLU A 303 -3.81 30.08 -7.19
CA GLU A 303 -2.46 30.06 -6.60
C GLU A 303 -2.47 30.12 -5.06
N LYS A 304 -3.58 30.56 -4.46
CA LYS A 304 -3.75 30.71 -3.01
C LYS A 304 -4.21 29.44 -2.31
N ALA A 305 -4.69 28.45 -3.07
CA ALA A 305 -5.17 27.19 -2.50
C ALA A 305 -4.10 26.48 -1.65
N LYS A 306 -4.52 25.89 -0.54
CA LYS A 306 -3.64 25.24 0.43
C LYS A 306 -4.16 23.86 0.81
N THR A 307 -3.22 22.95 1.02
CA THR A 307 -3.50 21.63 1.60
C THR A 307 -3.33 21.67 3.12
N TYR A 308 -4.19 20.95 3.84
CA TYR A 308 -4.05 20.78 5.29
C TYR A 308 -4.64 19.42 5.74
N ALA A 309 -4.24 18.99 6.93
CA ALA A 309 -4.83 17.86 7.63
C ALA A 309 -5.51 18.31 8.92
N PHE A 310 -6.40 17.48 9.47
CA PHE A 310 -6.99 17.71 10.78
C PHE A 310 -5.95 17.56 11.89
N SER A 311 -6.23 18.15 13.06
CA SER A 311 -5.29 18.17 14.19
C SER A 311 -4.95 16.80 14.74
N ALA A 312 -5.83 15.81 14.58
CA ALA A 312 -5.58 14.42 14.98
C ALA A 312 -4.55 13.72 14.08
N GLY A 313 -4.23 14.28 12.92
CA GLY A 313 -3.40 13.68 11.88
C GLY A 313 -4.19 13.33 10.63
N ALA A 314 -3.53 12.67 9.70
CA ALA A 314 -4.09 12.21 8.43
C ALA A 314 -4.11 10.68 8.37
N LEU A 315 -5.22 10.12 7.94
CA LEU A 315 -5.29 8.70 7.57
C LEU A 315 -4.23 8.44 6.51
N THR A 316 -3.29 7.55 6.81
CA THR A 316 -2.08 7.35 6.01
C THR A 316 -2.00 5.92 5.54
N ASN A 317 -1.72 5.74 4.26
CA ASN A 317 -1.31 4.46 3.73
C ASN A 317 -0.07 4.59 2.84
N ILE A 318 0.57 3.47 2.64
CA ILE A 318 1.64 3.30 1.67
C ILE A 318 1.03 2.54 0.49
N HIS A 319 1.39 2.91 -0.72
CA HIS A 319 1.13 2.07 -1.87
C HIS A 319 2.41 1.35 -2.27
N PHE A 320 2.25 0.12 -2.71
CA PHE A 320 3.33 -0.83 -2.83
C PHE A 320 3.45 -1.38 -4.25
N LEU A 321 4.61 -1.99 -4.51
CA LEU A 321 4.90 -2.77 -5.71
C LEU A 321 5.16 -4.21 -5.29
N ALA A 322 4.45 -5.15 -5.89
CA ALA A 322 4.62 -6.58 -5.63
C ALA A 322 4.85 -7.37 -6.91
N ILE A 323 5.38 -8.58 -6.77
CA ILE A 323 5.67 -9.50 -7.85
C ILE A 323 4.79 -10.73 -7.66
N PRO A 324 3.97 -11.16 -8.63
CA PRO A 324 3.24 -12.43 -8.55
C PRO A 324 4.17 -13.65 -8.50
N TRP A 325 3.72 -14.72 -7.83
CA TRP A 325 4.50 -15.96 -7.66
C TRP A 325 4.90 -16.61 -8.99
N ASN A 326 4.02 -16.52 -10.00
CA ASN A 326 4.19 -17.12 -11.31
C ASN A 326 4.68 -16.14 -12.38
N ALA A 327 5.12 -14.93 -11.98
CA ALA A 327 5.63 -13.92 -12.91
C ALA A 327 6.68 -14.51 -13.84
N ASN A 328 6.61 -14.14 -15.12
CA ASN A 328 7.52 -14.62 -16.13
C ASN A 328 8.86 -13.85 -16.08
N ALA A 329 8.82 -12.53 -15.85
CA ALA A 329 9.97 -11.64 -15.84
C ALA A 329 10.31 -11.19 -14.39
N LYS A 330 10.59 -12.14 -13.49
CA LYS A 330 10.89 -11.83 -12.08
C LYS A 330 12.15 -10.99 -11.91
N ALA A 331 13.20 -11.27 -12.66
CA ALA A 331 14.45 -10.52 -12.60
C ALA A 331 14.23 -9.09 -13.09
N GLY A 332 13.54 -8.90 -14.20
CA GLY A 332 13.14 -7.60 -14.72
C GLY A 332 12.26 -6.82 -13.75
N ALA A 333 11.30 -7.47 -13.10
CA ALA A 333 10.45 -6.86 -12.08
C ALA A 333 11.27 -6.36 -10.87
N LEU A 334 12.22 -7.15 -10.37
CA LEU A 334 13.15 -6.72 -9.31
C LEU A 334 13.97 -5.49 -9.73
N VAL A 335 14.49 -5.47 -10.97
CA VAL A 335 15.24 -4.32 -11.51
C VAL A 335 14.34 -3.10 -11.67
N ALA A 336 13.11 -3.28 -12.16
CA ALA A 336 12.14 -2.19 -12.29
C ALA A 336 11.76 -1.61 -10.92
N ILE A 337 11.45 -2.45 -9.93
CA ILE A 337 11.13 -2.00 -8.56
C ILE A 337 12.34 -1.27 -7.96
N ASN A 338 13.55 -1.82 -8.09
CA ASN A 338 14.75 -1.15 -7.57
C ASN A 338 14.98 0.21 -8.23
N PHE A 339 14.74 0.33 -9.53
CA PHE A 339 14.84 1.63 -10.24
C PHE A 339 13.78 2.62 -9.72
N LEU A 340 12.52 2.18 -9.58
CA LEU A 340 11.43 3.02 -9.07
C LEU A 340 11.66 3.48 -7.61
N LEU A 341 12.49 2.76 -6.85
CA LEU A 341 12.98 3.14 -5.51
C LEU A 341 14.27 3.98 -5.56
N SER A 342 14.80 4.30 -6.72
CA SER A 342 16.01 5.15 -6.79
C SER A 342 15.68 6.59 -6.37
N PRO A 343 16.66 7.34 -5.80
CA PRO A 343 16.45 8.75 -5.48
C PRO A 343 15.97 9.59 -6.67
N GLU A 344 16.51 9.34 -7.88
CA GLU A 344 16.11 10.03 -9.10
C GLU A 344 14.63 9.76 -9.45
N ALA A 345 14.21 8.50 -9.47
CA ALA A 345 12.85 8.13 -9.81
C ALA A 345 11.84 8.65 -8.78
N GLN A 346 12.20 8.61 -7.50
CA GLN A 346 11.38 9.13 -6.42
C GLN A 346 11.30 10.66 -6.42
N ALA A 347 12.40 11.36 -6.72
CA ALA A 347 12.40 12.81 -6.83
C ALA A 347 11.52 13.29 -8.00
N ARG A 348 11.62 12.63 -9.15
CA ARG A 348 10.75 12.91 -10.29
C ARG A 348 9.28 12.61 -10.01
N LYS A 349 8.99 11.53 -9.28
CA LYS A 349 7.64 11.17 -8.87
C LYS A 349 7.03 12.23 -7.93
N ALA A 350 7.84 12.79 -7.04
CA ALA A 350 7.42 13.81 -6.08
C ALA A 350 7.31 15.23 -6.67
N ASP A 351 7.80 15.45 -7.89
CA ASP A 351 7.70 16.72 -8.59
C ASP A 351 6.23 17.03 -8.93
N THR A 352 5.72 18.11 -8.34
CA THR A 352 4.30 18.51 -8.47
C THR A 352 3.93 19.00 -9.87
N SER A 353 4.91 19.34 -10.71
CA SER A 353 4.69 19.65 -12.13
C SER A 353 4.56 18.39 -12.99
N LEU A 354 4.83 17.20 -12.44
CA LEU A 354 4.80 15.93 -13.16
C LEU A 354 3.72 14.99 -12.61
N TRP A 355 3.88 14.52 -11.35
CA TRP A 355 2.88 13.68 -10.67
C TRP A 355 2.57 14.20 -9.27
N GLY A 356 3.59 14.59 -8.49
CA GLY A 356 3.41 15.09 -7.14
C GLY A 356 3.15 14.01 -6.08
N ASP A 357 3.43 12.73 -6.37
CA ASP A 357 3.25 11.67 -5.38
C ASP A 357 4.41 11.67 -4.35
N PRO A 358 4.13 11.79 -3.04
CA PRO A 358 5.17 11.89 -2.03
C PRO A 358 6.13 10.69 -2.02
N THR A 359 7.40 10.99 -1.75
CA THR A 359 8.45 9.97 -1.68
C THR A 359 8.37 9.12 -0.41
N ILE A 360 8.82 7.87 -0.53
CA ILE A 360 9.02 6.95 0.61
C ILE A 360 10.48 6.90 1.06
N LEU A 361 11.34 7.73 0.49
CA LEU A 361 12.76 7.75 0.83
C LEU A 361 13.05 8.79 1.90
N SER A 362 14.03 8.51 2.74
CA SER A 362 14.55 9.48 3.70
C SER A 362 15.18 10.69 3.00
N PRO A 363 15.13 11.91 3.55
CA PRO A 363 15.65 13.12 2.93
C PRO A 363 17.13 13.02 2.50
N GLN A 364 17.93 12.25 3.23
CA GLN A 364 19.34 12.03 2.94
C GLN A 364 19.60 11.34 1.60
N ALA A 365 18.62 10.61 1.08
CA ALA A 365 18.71 9.93 -0.21
C ALA A 365 18.91 10.92 -1.38
N PHE A 366 18.42 12.15 -1.24
CA PHE A 366 18.39 13.15 -2.32
C PHE A 366 19.57 14.10 -2.36
N THR A 367 20.41 14.13 -1.32
CA THR A 367 21.50 15.13 -1.16
C THR A 367 22.52 15.15 -2.31
N LYS A 368 22.64 14.05 -3.06
CA LYS A 368 23.58 13.92 -4.19
C LYS A 368 22.93 14.21 -5.56
N LEU A 369 21.64 14.49 -5.59
CA LEU A 369 20.94 14.82 -6.83
C LEU A 369 21.24 16.28 -7.22
N PRO A 370 21.17 16.63 -8.53
CA PRO A 370 21.21 18.03 -8.95
C PRO A 370 19.94 18.78 -8.51
N ALA A 371 20.05 20.10 -8.42
CA ALA A 371 18.86 20.94 -8.22
C ALA A 371 17.85 20.78 -9.39
N PRO A 372 16.54 20.84 -9.14
CA PRO A 372 15.88 21.10 -7.86
C PRO A 372 15.71 19.84 -6.98
N TYR A 373 16.09 18.67 -7.45
CA TYR A 373 15.79 17.36 -6.83
C TYR A 373 16.61 17.06 -5.56
N ASN A 374 17.64 17.87 -5.25
CA ASN A 374 18.47 17.72 -4.05
C ASN A 374 17.79 18.21 -2.76
N GLN A 375 16.61 18.82 -2.84
CA GLN A 375 15.86 19.41 -1.73
C GLN A 375 14.43 18.85 -1.68
N GLN A 376 14.29 17.57 -1.41
CA GLN A 376 12.98 16.98 -1.15
C GLN A 376 12.56 17.27 0.30
N ASN A 377 11.62 18.19 0.48
CA ASN A 377 11.15 18.66 1.79
C ASN A 377 9.76 18.11 2.15
N PHE A 378 9.35 16.97 1.61
CA PHE A 378 8.10 16.36 2.00
C PHE A 378 8.15 16.02 3.49
N LYS A 379 7.26 16.67 4.26
CA LYS A 379 6.98 16.34 5.66
C LYS A 379 5.59 15.74 5.72
N PRO A 380 5.46 14.45 5.97
CA PRO A 380 4.15 13.86 6.16
C PRO A 380 3.45 14.51 7.36
N TYR A 381 2.13 14.65 7.28
CA TYR A 381 1.31 14.95 8.45
C TYR A 381 1.42 13.81 9.47
N PRO A 382 1.15 14.06 10.77
CA PRO A 382 1.07 12.99 11.74
C PRO A 382 0.17 11.86 11.22
N SER A 383 0.68 10.63 11.20
CA SER A 383 0.00 9.48 10.60
C SER A 383 -1.07 8.91 11.51
N ILE A 384 -2.24 8.63 10.96
CA ILE A 384 -3.26 7.76 11.53
C ILE A 384 -3.25 6.48 10.70
N ALA A 385 -3.11 5.34 11.37
CA ALA A 385 -3.09 4.04 10.69
C ALA A 385 -4.47 3.65 10.14
N GLU A 386 -4.48 2.91 9.03
CA GLU A 386 -5.69 2.34 8.45
C GLU A 386 -6.35 1.32 9.40
N PRO A 387 -7.68 1.31 9.52
CA PRO A 387 -8.40 0.25 10.22
C PRO A 387 -8.16 -1.13 9.59
N ASN A 388 -8.50 -2.18 10.33
CA ASN A 388 -8.47 -3.52 9.76
C ASN A 388 -9.43 -3.62 8.56
N PRO A 389 -9.00 -4.17 7.42
CA PRO A 389 -9.79 -4.21 6.18
C PRO A 389 -11.17 -4.86 6.31
N THR A 390 -11.37 -5.73 7.31
CA THR A 390 -12.68 -6.39 7.53
C THR A 390 -13.79 -5.41 7.93
N TRP A 391 -13.45 -4.22 8.44
CA TRP A 391 -14.42 -3.16 8.73
C TRP A 391 -14.90 -2.44 7.48
N LEU A 392 -14.05 -2.38 6.44
CA LEU A 392 -14.29 -1.60 5.23
C LEU A 392 -15.58 -2.03 4.53
N ALA A 393 -15.67 -3.28 4.12
CA ALA A 393 -16.84 -3.81 3.41
C ALA A 393 -18.15 -3.62 4.20
N ALA A 394 -18.09 -3.82 5.53
CA ALA A 394 -19.26 -3.64 6.39
C ALA A 394 -19.72 -2.16 6.47
N ILE A 395 -18.76 -1.22 6.53
CA ILE A 395 -19.05 0.22 6.55
C ILE A 395 -19.65 0.66 5.22
N GLU A 396 -19.07 0.23 4.10
CA GLU A 396 -19.57 0.56 2.75
C GLU A 396 -20.96 0.00 2.51
N GLN A 397 -21.19 -1.25 2.89
CA GLN A 397 -22.50 -1.89 2.78
C GLN A 397 -23.56 -1.14 3.59
N GLN A 398 -23.24 -0.77 4.85
CA GLN A 398 -24.18 -0.04 5.69
C GLN A 398 -24.41 1.38 5.19
N TRP A 399 -23.38 2.06 4.65
CA TRP A 399 -23.52 3.36 4.03
C TRP A 399 -24.48 3.28 2.82
N GLN A 400 -24.31 2.29 1.96
CA GLN A 400 -25.17 2.07 0.81
C GLN A 400 -26.62 1.80 1.20
N GLN A 401 -26.85 1.03 2.26
CA GLN A 401 -28.19 0.77 2.79
C GLN A 401 -28.87 2.03 3.35
N ARG A 402 -28.10 2.95 3.95
CA ARG A 402 -28.64 4.17 4.58
C ARG A 402 -28.84 5.32 3.61
N TYR A 403 -27.93 5.50 2.67
CA TYR A 403 -27.82 6.72 1.87
C TYR A 403 -27.67 6.46 0.35
N GLY A 404 -27.60 5.21 -0.07
CA GLY A 404 -27.28 4.84 -1.45
C GLY A 404 -28.45 4.93 -2.45
N ASN A 405 -29.65 5.24 -1.99
CA ASN A 405 -30.88 5.30 -2.81
C ASN A 405 -31.08 6.68 -3.42
#